data_de7e08c8cda2fe4276a5067f0044396b
#
_entry.id   de7e08c8cda2fe4276a5067f0044396b
#
_cell.length_a   1.000
_cell.length_b   1.000
_cell.length_c   1.000
_cell.angle_alpha   90.00
_cell.angle_beta   90.00
_cell.angle_gamma   90.00
#
_symmetry.space_group_name_H-M   'P 1'
#
loop_
_entity.id
_entity.type
_entity.pdbx_description
1 polymer ?
#
loop_
_entity_poly.entity_id
_entity_poly.type
_entity_poly.pdbx_seq_one_letter_code
_entity_poly.pdbx_strand_id
1 'polypeptide(L)'
;MKRRFFLKGLLVGVLTACAPGELTSSPIKTNVLRPPGAIPEDFFASRCIRCGRCAESCPYRSIKILDIRHGFYAGTPVIYVEKIPCYLCMRCVKVCPTGTLRKISQKEVRMGLARVNRRLCVTWKGQGICRSCYNACPFREKAIRLDRLRPVVVPEFCVGCGLCTYACPVIPRAIVVEPIYAFRISR
;
A
#
# COMPACT_ATOMS: atom_id res chain seq x y z
N MET A 1 -66.47 -10.31 1.89
CA MET A 1 -65.13 -10.46 1.25
C MET A 1 -64.08 -10.63 2.35
N LYS A 2 -63.37 -11.76 2.39
CA LYS A 2 -62.69 -12.25 3.58
C LYS A 2 -61.29 -11.64 3.75
N ARG A 3 -61.09 -10.84 4.80
CA ARG A 3 -59.81 -10.22 5.22
C ARG A 3 -58.59 -11.17 5.23
N ARG A 4 -58.85 -12.50 5.31
CA ARG A 4 -57.80 -13.53 5.34
C ARG A 4 -57.06 -13.72 4.00
N PHE A 5 -57.66 -13.32 2.87
CA PHE A 5 -56.99 -13.48 1.57
C PHE A 5 -55.98 -12.35 1.31
N PHE A 6 -56.20 -11.16 1.89
CA PHE A 6 -55.30 -10.02 1.70
C PHE A 6 -53.97 -10.22 2.45
N LEU A 7 -54.01 -10.85 3.63
CA LEU A 7 -52.82 -11.13 4.43
C LEU A 7 -51.91 -12.23 3.82
N LYS A 8 -52.50 -13.23 3.13
CA LYS A 8 -51.71 -14.28 2.47
C LYS A 8 -50.97 -13.78 1.24
N GLY A 9 -51.56 -12.84 0.49
CA GLY A 9 -50.91 -12.18 -0.66
C GLY A 9 -49.73 -11.28 -0.26
N LEU A 10 -49.83 -10.61 0.91
CA LEU A 10 -48.77 -9.73 1.41
C LEU A 10 -47.56 -10.50 1.93
N LEU A 11 -47.81 -11.68 2.52
CA LEU A 11 -46.70 -12.53 3.06
C LEU A 11 -45.88 -13.19 1.94
N VAL A 12 -46.50 -13.55 0.81
CA VAL A 12 -45.78 -14.13 -0.33
C VAL A 12 -44.97 -13.10 -1.08
N GLY A 13 -45.45 -11.83 -1.16
CA GLY A 13 -44.76 -10.74 -1.83
C GLY A 13 -43.50 -10.27 -1.07
N VAL A 14 -43.49 -10.39 0.26
CA VAL A 14 -42.31 -9.98 1.09
C VAL A 14 -41.22 -11.04 1.07
N LEU A 15 -41.59 -12.31 0.91
CA LEU A 15 -40.58 -13.42 0.90
C LEU A 15 -39.82 -13.53 -0.45
N THR A 16 -40.39 -13.01 -1.55
CA THR A 16 -39.71 -13.01 -2.86
C THR A 16 -38.79 -11.80 -3.07
N ALA A 17 -38.89 -10.75 -2.24
CA ALA A 17 -38.01 -9.56 -2.33
C ALA A 17 -36.67 -9.73 -1.58
N CYS A 18 -36.52 -10.77 -0.76
CA CYS A 18 -35.24 -11.14 -0.11
C CYS A 18 -34.58 -12.31 -0.85
N ALA A 19 -34.42 -12.22 -2.17
CA ALA A 19 -33.37 -12.99 -2.81
C ALA A 19 -32.04 -12.50 -2.21
N PRO A 20 -31.17 -13.38 -1.66
CA PRO A 20 -29.83 -12.99 -1.30
C PRO A 20 -29.16 -12.59 -2.62
N GLY A 21 -29.13 -11.28 -2.91
CA GLY A 21 -28.21 -10.76 -3.89
C GLY A 21 -26.86 -11.28 -3.46
N GLU A 22 -26.24 -12.11 -4.29
CA GLU A 22 -24.85 -12.49 -4.10
C GLU A 22 -24.06 -11.18 -3.98
N LEU A 23 -23.79 -10.80 -2.72
CA LEU A 23 -22.73 -9.86 -2.40
C LEU A 23 -21.45 -10.53 -2.87
N THR A 24 -21.23 -10.52 -4.18
CA THR A 24 -19.91 -10.69 -4.74
C THR A 24 -19.09 -9.48 -4.26
N SER A 25 -18.64 -9.56 -3.00
CA SER A 25 -17.59 -8.71 -2.50
C SER A 25 -16.36 -9.05 -3.32
N SER A 26 -16.23 -8.38 -4.48
CA SER A 26 -14.94 -8.32 -5.16
C SER A 26 -13.93 -7.96 -4.09
N PRO A 27 -12.90 -8.77 -3.83
CA PRO A 27 -11.89 -8.39 -2.88
C PRO A 27 -11.35 -7.03 -3.38
N ILE A 28 -11.65 -5.97 -2.63
CA ILE A 28 -11.14 -4.64 -2.92
C ILE A 28 -9.63 -4.84 -2.87
N LYS A 29 -8.99 -4.90 -4.04
CA LYS A 29 -7.54 -4.95 -4.16
C LYS A 29 -7.02 -3.63 -3.59
N THR A 30 -6.81 -3.60 -2.30
CA THR A 30 -6.21 -2.45 -1.62
C THR A 30 -4.74 -2.44 -2.01
N ASN A 31 -4.45 -1.75 -3.10
CA ASN A 31 -3.07 -1.52 -3.56
C ASN A 31 -2.42 -0.45 -2.67
N VAL A 32 -2.39 -0.72 -1.36
CA VAL A 32 -1.92 0.23 -0.35
C VAL A 32 -0.56 -0.18 0.19
N LEU A 33 0.34 0.78 0.28
CA LEU A 33 1.62 0.59 0.93
C LEU A 33 1.47 0.74 2.44
N ARG A 34 1.74 -0.32 3.20
CA ARG A 34 1.70 -0.31 4.65
C ARG A 34 2.99 0.24 5.26
N PRO A 35 2.94 0.83 6.47
CA PRO A 35 4.14 1.25 7.19
C PRO A 35 5.12 0.11 7.45
N PRO A 36 6.41 0.41 7.76
CA PRO A 36 7.41 -0.59 8.08
C PRO A 36 6.94 -1.58 9.16
N GLY A 37 7.33 -2.83 9.02
CA GLY A 37 7.01 -3.88 9.99
C GLY A 37 5.58 -4.42 9.91
N ALA A 38 4.76 -3.95 8.97
CA ALA A 38 3.38 -4.42 8.82
C ALA A 38 3.32 -5.95 8.65
N ILE A 39 2.39 -6.58 9.39
CA ILE A 39 2.05 -7.99 9.19
C ILE A 39 1.32 -8.17 7.84
N PRO A 40 1.14 -9.41 7.35
CA PRO A 40 0.40 -9.67 6.12
C PRO A 40 -0.98 -9.02 6.11
N GLU A 41 -1.40 -8.54 4.93
CA GLU A 41 -2.61 -7.72 4.77
C GLU A 41 -3.88 -8.46 5.23
N ASP A 42 -3.94 -9.79 5.05
CA ASP A 42 -5.08 -10.63 5.47
C ASP A 42 -5.37 -10.50 6.97
N PHE A 43 -4.34 -10.24 7.77
CA PHE A 43 -4.45 -10.08 9.23
C PHE A 43 -4.34 -8.63 9.68
N PHE A 44 -3.94 -7.72 8.79
CA PHE A 44 -3.61 -6.36 9.18
C PHE A 44 -4.82 -5.60 9.73
N ALA A 45 -5.92 -5.58 8.98
CA ALA A 45 -7.10 -4.83 9.35
C ALA A 45 -7.82 -5.38 10.58
N SER A 46 -7.76 -6.71 10.83
CA SER A 46 -8.34 -7.36 12.00
C SER A 46 -7.53 -7.12 13.29
N ARG A 47 -6.20 -7.00 13.17
CA ARG A 47 -5.31 -6.76 14.32
C ARG A 47 -5.09 -5.28 14.63
N CYS A 48 -5.26 -4.39 13.64
CA CYS A 48 -5.08 -2.97 13.82
C CYS A 48 -6.26 -2.36 14.59
N ILE A 49 -6.01 -1.90 15.82
CA ILE A 49 -7.03 -1.22 16.66
C ILE A 49 -7.28 0.23 16.24
N ARG A 50 -6.73 0.70 15.15
CA ARG A 50 -6.97 2.02 14.55
C ARG A 50 -6.66 3.21 15.49
N CYS A 51 -5.72 3.04 16.41
CA CYS A 51 -5.39 4.03 17.46
C CYS A 51 -4.66 5.29 16.95
N GLY A 52 -4.20 5.34 15.69
CA GLY A 52 -3.53 6.51 15.11
C GLY A 52 -2.08 6.74 15.55
N ARG A 53 -1.57 6.12 16.63
CA ARG A 53 -0.24 6.38 17.21
C ARG A 53 0.91 6.31 16.21
N CYS A 54 0.85 5.40 15.24
CA CYS A 54 1.87 5.27 14.20
C CYS A 54 1.93 6.51 13.29
N ALA A 55 0.79 7.14 13.00
CA ALA A 55 0.74 8.36 12.22
C ALA A 55 1.27 9.57 13.01
N GLU A 56 0.86 9.70 14.26
CA GLU A 56 1.31 10.78 15.18
C GLU A 56 2.82 10.70 15.45
N SER A 57 3.36 9.49 15.63
CA SER A 57 4.79 9.29 15.90
C SER A 57 5.69 9.53 14.68
N CYS A 58 5.12 9.68 13.48
CA CYS A 58 5.88 9.88 12.26
C CYS A 58 6.31 11.35 12.10
N PRO A 59 7.61 11.69 12.27
CA PRO A 59 8.07 13.08 12.19
C PRO A 59 7.93 13.67 10.78
N TYR A 60 7.88 12.81 9.78
CA TYR A 60 7.75 13.20 8.37
C TYR A 60 6.29 13.24 7.90
N ARG A 61 5.33 12.88 8.75
CA ARG A 61 3.90 12.77 8.38
C ARG A 61 3.63 11.93 7.15
N SER A 62 4.48 10.93 6.90
CA SER A 62 4.37 10.01 5.75
C SER A 62 3.18 9.05 5.89
N ILE A 63 2.77 8.76 7.13
CA ILE A 63 1.67 7.83 7.39
C ILE A 63 0.35 8.61 7.40
N LYS A 64 -0.59 8.15 6.57
CA LYS A 64 -1.97 8.65 6.51
C LYS A 64 -2.91 7.57 7.02
N ILE A 65 -4.05 7.99 7.56
CA ILE A 65 -5.11 7.08 8.00
C ILE A 65 -6.16 7.02 6.89
N LEU A 66 -6.58 5.82 6.51
CA LEU A 66 -7.62 5.61 5.51
C LEU A 66 -8.97 6.12 6.03
N ASP A 67 -9.71 6.82 5.18
CA ASP A 67 -11.03 7.33 5.49
C ASP A 67 -12.12 6.24 5.42
N ILE A 68 -13.35 6.59 5.78
CA ILE A 68 -14.50 5.67 5.85
C ILE A 68 -14.85 5.01 4.49
N ARG A 69 -14.46 5.63 3.37
CA ARG A 69 -14.73 5.11 2.01
C ARG A 69 -13.98 3.82 1.72
N HIS A 70 -12.98 3.50 2.53
CA HIS A 70 -12.20 2.26 2.39
C HIS A 70 -12.81 1.08 3.17
N GLY A 71 -14.06 1.19 3.64
CA GLY A 71 -14.84 0.12 4.27
C GLY A 71 -14.08 -0.55 5.40
N PHE A 72 -13.87 -1.86 5.32
CA PHE A 72 -13.20 -2.66 6.35
C PHE A 72 -11.79 -2.16 6.69
N TYR A 73 -11.10 -1.50 5.76
CA TYR A 73 -9.76 -0.95 5.97
C TYR A 73 -9.76 0.49 6.50
N ALA A 74 -10.93 1.12 6.68
CA ALA A 74 -11.04 2.45 7.25
C ALA A 74 -10.33 2.54 8.61
N GLY A 75 -9.68 3.67 8.90
CA GLY A 75 -8.92 3.88 10.12
C GLY A 75 -7.54 3.22 10.15
N THR A 76 -7.17 2.42 9.15
CA THR A 76 -5.85 1.77 9.10
C THR A 76 -4.78 2.66 8.45
N PRO A 77 -3.49 2.55 8.86
CA PRO A 77 -2.41 3.39 8.35
C PRO A 77 -1.91 2.96 6.96
N VAL A 78 -1.63 3.95 6.10
CA VAL A 78 -1.06 3.78 4.77
C VAL A 78 0.01 4.83 4.49
N ILE A 79 0.84 4.59 3.47
CA ILE A 79 1.83 5.55 2.96
C ILE A 79 1.59 5.77 1.47
N TYR A 80 1.47 7.03 1.08
CA TYR A 80 1.43 7.45 -0.32
C TYR A 80 2.81 8.01 -0.70
N VAL A 81 3.69 7.13 -1.16
CA VAL A 81 5.10 7.44 -1.41
C VAL A 81 5.32 8.51 -2.49
N GLU A 82 4.34 8.71 -3.35
CA GLU A 82 4.36 9.78 -4.35
C GLU A 82 4.22 11.17 -3.72
N LYS A 83 3.53 11.26 -2.57
CA LYS A 83 3.32 12.49 -1.82
C LYS A 83 4.42 12.71 -0.79
N ILE A 84 4.60 11.75 0.12
CA ILE A 84 5.63 11.79 1.17
C ILE A 84 6.17 10.36 1.38
N PRO A 85 7.45 10.09 1.07
CA PRO A 85 8.05 8.76 1.18
C PRO A 85 8.34 8.40 2.63
N CYS A 86 8.65 7.11 2.88
CA CYS A 86 9.08 6.65 4.18
C CYS A 86 10.60 6.83 4.36
N TYR A 87 11.00 7.59 5.39
CA TYR A 87 12.41 7.82 5.71
C TYR A 87 13.02 6.75 6.64
N LEU A 88 12.33 5.64 6.85
CA LEU A 88 12.80 4.48 7.63
C LEU A 88 13.24 4.84 9.06
N CYS A 89 12.64 5.83 9.70
CA CYS A 89 12.96 6.23 11.07
C CYS A 89 12.52 5.20 12.13
N MET A 90 11.69 4.24 11.77
CA MET A 90 11.19 3.11 12.57
C MET A 90 10.44 3.51 13.86
N ARG A 91 9.99 4.78 13.99
CA ARG A 91 9.23 5.23 15.18
C ARG A 91 7.86 4.55 15.27
N CYS A 92 7.18 4.39 14.12
CA CYS A 92 5.85 3.78 14.06
C CYS A 92 5.80 2.34 14.61
N VAL A 93 6.87 1.55 14.40
CA VAL A 93 6.94 0.17 14.90
C VAL A 93 7.16 0.11 16.41
N LYS A 94 7.77 1.15 17.00
CA LYS A 94 8.04 1.23 18.45
C LYS A 94 6.77 1.53 19.26
N VAL A 95 5.81 2.25 18.66
CA VAL A 95 4.59 2.73 19.34
C VAL A 95 3.36 1.87 19.06
N CYS A 96 3.46 0.86 18.21
CA CYS A 96 2.33 -0.02 17.89
C CYS A 96 2.03 -0.97 19.06
N PRO A 97 0.88 -0.83 19.76
CA PRO A 97 0.60 -1.62 20.96
C PRO A 97 0.20 -3.07 20.64
N THR A 98 -0.36 -3.31 19.44
CA THR A 98 -0.86 -4.64 19.04
C THR A 98 0.17 -5.48 18.31
N GLY A 99 1.36 -4.92 18.00
CA GLY A 99 2.36 -5.58 17.17
C GLY A 99 1.95 -5.77 15.71
N THR A 100 0.88 -5.10 15.25
CA THR A 100 0.49 -5.07 13.84
C THR A 100 1.61 -4.48 12.98
N LEU A 101 2.38 -3.55 13.55
CA LEU A 101 3.68 -3.13 13.04
C LEU A 101 4.76 -3.77 13.93
N ARG A 102 5.40 -4.84 13.43
CA ARG A 102 6.42 -5.60 14.16
C ARG A 102 7.72 -4.82 14.25
N LYS A 103 8.41 -4.95 15.39
CA LYS A 103 9.75 -4.40 15.59
C LYS A 103 10.75 -5.20 14.75
N ILE A 104 11.23 -4.59 13.68
CA ILE A 104 12.20 -5.16 12.75
C ILE A 104 13.29 -4.12 12.44
N SER A 105 14.43 -4.56 11.93
CA SER A 105 15.48 -3.66 11.47
C SER A 105 15.12 -3.01 10.12
N GLN A 106 15.77 -1.89 9.78
CA GLN A 106 15.54 -1.21 8.49
C GLN A 106 15.80 -2.12 7.29
N LYS A 107 16.76 -3.06 7.41
CA LYS A 107 17.15 -4.00 6.35
C LYS A 107 16.10 -5.09 6.11
N GLU A 108 15.31 -5.41 7.13
CA GLU A 108 14.25 -6.41 7.08
C GLU A 108 12.91 -5.84 6.59
N VAL A 109 12.82 -4.51 6.46
CA VAL A 109 11.61 -3.85 5.95
C VAL A 109 11.30 -4.32 4.53
N ARG A 110 10.05 -4.71 4.31
CA ARG A 110 9.50 -5.13 3.02
C ARG A 110 8.10 -4.54 2.87
N MET A 111 8.02 -3.25 2.52
CA MET A 111 6.73 -2.57 2.27
C MET A 111 6.25 -2.79 0.85
N GLY A 112 7.16 -2.76 -0.11
CA GLY A 112 6.89 -2.90 -1.53
C GLY A 112 8.17 -3.07 -2.33
N LEU A 113 8.02 -3.10 -3.65
CA LEU A 113 9.11 -3.20 -4.60
C LEU A 113 9.07 -2.04 -5.58
N ALA A 114 10.18 -1.32 -5.72
CA ALA A 114 10.32 -0.29 -6.72
C ALA A 114 10.47 -0.92 -8.12
N ARG A 115 9.74 -0.38 -9.10
CA ARG A 115 9.83 -0.77 -10.50
C ARG A 115 10.13 0.43 -11.38
N VAL A 116 11.08 0.26 -12.30
CA VAL A 116 11.44 1.28 -13.28
C VAL A 116 10.66 1.04 -14.57
N ASN A 117 9.87 2.03 -14.96
CA ASN A 117 9.27 2.06 -16.28
C ASN A 117 10.30 2.58 -17.29
N ARG A 118 10.87 1.68 -18.06
CA ARG A 118 11.92 1.97 -19.06
C ARG A 118 11.45 2.93 -20.15
N ARG A 119 10.14 2.92 -20.46
CA ARG A 119 9.56 3.82 -21.48
C ARG A 119 9.42 5.27 -21.02
N LEU A 120 9.42 5.51 -19.71
CA LEU A 120 9.32 6.84 -19.14
C LEU A 120 10.68 7.38 -18.65
N CYS A 121 11.60 6.50 -18.24
CA CYS A 121 12.88 6.89 -17.68
C CYS A 121 13.80 7.54 -18.71
N VAL A 122 14.22 8.78 -18.47
CA VAL A 122 15.08 9.58 -19.34
C VAL A 122 16.35 8.83 -19.74
N THR A 123 17.01 8.19 -18.76
CA THR A 123 18.27 7.45 -19.01
C THR A 123 18.03 6.17 -19.82
N TRP A 124 16.93 5.46 -19.58
CA TRP A 124 16.57 4.29 -20.39
C TRP A 124 16.20 4.65 -21.83
N LYS A 125 15.62 5.83 -22.04
CA LYS A 125 15.29 6.37 -23.37
C LYS A 125 16.52 6.92 -24.12
N GLY A 126 17.66 7.05 -23.45
CA GLY A 126 18.85 7.68 -24.05
C GLY A 126 18.73 9.20 -24.20
N GLN A 127 17.77 9.84 -23.50
CA GLN A 127 17.51 11.29 -23.59
C GLN A 127 18.35 12.13 -22.61
N GLY A 128 19.22 11.49 -21.84
CA GLY A 128 20.11 12.16 -20.90
C GLY A 128 20.51 11.28 -19.74
N ILE A 129 21.37 11.81 -18.86
CA ILE A 129 21.88 11.13 -17.66
C ILE A 129 21.07 11.62 -16.45
N CYS A 130 20.38 10.68 -15.79
CA CYS A 130 19.64 10.94 -14.56
C CYS A 130 20.01 9.90 -13.50
N ARG A 131 20.38 10.35 -12.30
CA ARG A 131 20.73 9.49 -11.15
C ARG A 131 19.86 9.77 -9.92
N SER A 132 18.75 10.51 -10.05
CA SER A 132 17.94 10.97 -8.91
C SER A 132 17.45 9.83 -8.04
N CYS A 133 16.90 8.76 -8.63
CA CYS A 133 16.41 7.59 -7.88
C CYS A 133 17.54 6.80 -7.19
N TYR A 134 18.71 6.72 -7.83
CA TYR A 134 19.90 6.10 -7.26
C TYR A 134 20.42 6.90 -6.07
N ASN A 135 20.58 8.22 -6.23
CA ASN A 135 21.10 9.09 -5.18
C ASN A 135 20.16 9.16 -3.95
N ALA A 136 18.85 9.11 -4.18
CA ALA A 136 17.86 9.13 -3.11
C ALA A 136 17.71 7.80 -2.36
N CYS A 137 18.27 6.70 -2.89
CA CYS A 137 18.14 5.40 -2.26
C CYS A 137 19.06 5.26 -1.04
N PRO A 138 18.53 4.97 0.17
CA PRO A 138 19.37 4.75 1.36
C PRO A 138 20.20 3.47 1.27
N PHE A 139 19.81 2.55 0.39
CA PHE A 139 20.51 1.30 0.10
C PHE A 139 21.08 1.29 -1.32
N ARG A 140 21.56 2.45 -1.81
CA ARG A 140 22.24 2.55 -3.11
C ARG A 140 23.38 1.53 -3.21
N GLU A 141 23.75 1.12 -4.41
CA GLU A 141 24.64 0.01 -4.75
C GLU A 141 24.05 -1.39 -4.46
N LYS A 142 23.20 -1.52 -3.45
CA LYS A 142 22.52 -2.77 -3.12
C LYS A 142 21.13 -2.85 -3.77
N ALA A 143 20.24 -1.93 -3.39
CA ALA A 143 18.84 -1.94 -3.84
C ALA A 143 18.60 -1.26 -5.19
N ILE A 144 19.42 -0.28 -5.57
CA ILE A 144 19.44 0.32 -6.91
C ILE A 144 20.89 0.35 -7.38
N ARG A 145 21.16 -0.27 -8.53
CA ARG A 145 22.44 -0.25 -9.23
C ARG A 145 22.33 0.55 -10.51
N LEU A 146 23.46 1.03 -11.00
CA LEU A 146 23.55 1.68 -12.30
C LEU A 146 24.25 0.73 -13.29
N ASP A 147 23.50 0.14 -14.20
CA ASP A 147 24.05 -0.61 -15.33
C ASP A 147 24.16 0.33 -16.54
N ARG A 148 25.40 0.65 -16.95
CA ARG A 148 25.66 1.63 -18.01
C ARG A 148 24.88 2.94 -17.81
N LEU A 149 24.90 3.48 -16.58
CA LEU A 149 24.16 4.66 -16.11
C LEU A 149 22.63 4.48 -15.98
N ARG A 150 22.09 3.33 -16.37
CA ARG A 150 20.66 3.02 -16.29
C ARG A 150 20.31 2.46 -14.92
N PRO A 151 19.29 2.98 -14.24
CA PRO A 151 18.90 2.45 -12.93
C PRO A 151 18.25 1.07 -13.07
N VAL A 152 18.75 0.12 -12.27
CA VAL A 152 18.21 -1.24 -12.13
C VAL A 152 17.93 -1.49 -10.66
N VAL A 153 16.71 -1.92 -10.34
CA VAL A 153 16.31 -2.28 -8.97
C VAL A 153 16.64 -3.74 -8.71
N VAL A 154 17.25 -3.99 -7.56
CA VAL A 154 17.55 -5.33 -7.05
C VAL A 154 16.51 -5.67 -5.98
N PRO A 155 15.57 -6.60 -6.27
CA PRO A 155 14.39 -6.85 -5.42
C PRO A 155 14.73 -7.26 -3.99
N GLU A 156 15.79 -8.05 -3.81
CA GLU A 156 16.22 -8.63 -2.52
C GLU A 156 16.60 -7.55 -1.50
N PHE A 157 17.08 -6.41 -1.96
CA PHE A 157 17.52 -5.31 -1.11
C PHE A 157 16.55 -4.12 -1.10
N CYS A 158 15.53 -4.13 -1.96
CA CYS A 158 14.55 -3.07 -2.00
C CYS A 158 13.56 -3.18 -0.85
N VAL A 159 13.51 -2.16 0.00
CA VAL A 159 12.60 -2.08 1.17
C VAL A 159 11.25 -1.42 0.84
N GLY A 160 11.11 -0.82 -0.36
CA GLY A 160 9.87 -0.15 -0.78
C GLY A 160 9.60 1.19 -0.10
N CYS A 161 10.62 1.91 0.36
CA CYS A 161 10.44 3.18 1.09
C CYS A 161 9.90 4.35 0.24
N GLY A 162 10.02 4.26 -1.09
CA GLY A 162 9.49 5.25 -2.03
C GLY A 162 10.33 6.52 -2.22
N LEU A 163 11.49 6.65 -1.59
CA LEU A 163 12.38 7.80 -1.78
C LEU A 163 12.79 7.97 -3.25
N CYS A 164 13.01 6.86 -3.97
CA CYS A 164 13.31 6.87 -5.40
C CYS A 164 12.14 7.38 -6.25
N THR A 165 10.89 7.02 -5.88
CA THR A 165 9.67 7.52 -6.53
C THR A 165 9.52 9.02 -6.31
N TYR A 166 9.67 9.46 -5.06
CA TYR A 166 9.56 10.87 -4.70
C TYR A 166 10.61 11.74 -5.39
N ALA A 167 11.85 11.26 -5.48
CA ALA A 167 12.97 11.98 -6.12
C ALA A 167 12.93 11.96 -7.65
N CYS A 168 12.06 11.18 -8.29
CA CYS A 168 11.99 11.08 -9.74
C CYS A 168 11.42 12.38 -10.35
N PRO A 169 12.15 13.09 -11.24
CA PRO A 169 11.69 14.34 -11.82
C PRO A 169 10.68 14.16 -12.96
N VAL A 170 10.52 12.92 -13.46
CA VAL A 170 9.65 12.62 -14.61
C VAL A 170 8.18 12.56 -14.18
N ILE A 171 7.28 13.11 -14.99
CA ILE A 171 5.83 13.08 -14.81
C ILE A 171 5.17 12.43 -16.03
N PRO A 172 4.41 11.32 -15.87
CA PRO A 172 4.24 10.55 -14.64
C PRO A 172 5.55 9.87 -14.21
N ARG A 173 5.67 9.54 -12.92
CA ARG A 173 6.92 9.01 -12.33
C ARG A 173 7.42 7.78 -13.09
N ALA A 174 8.69 7.81 -13.49
CA ALA A 174 9.31 6.69 -14.18
C ALA A 174 9.74 5.54 -13.26
N ILE A 175 9.74 5.76 -11.96
CA ILE A 175 9.95 4.70 -10.95
C ILE A 175 8.84 4.79 -9.91
N VAL A 176 8.15 3.68 -9.67
CA VAL A 176 7.03 3.58 -8.74
C VAL A 176 7.24 2.42 -7.79
N VAL A 177 6.65 2.49 -6.60
CA VAL A 177 6.68 1.39 -5.64
C VAL A 177 5.34 0.68 -5.66
N GLU A 178 5.38 -0.61 -5.94
CA GLU A 178 4.22 -1.50 -5.86
C GLU A 178 4.23 -2.20 -4.49
N PRO A 179 3.09 -2.25 -3.78
CA PRO A 179 2.99 -2.95 -2.52
C PRO A 179 3.31 -4.44 -2.66
N ILE A 180 4.01 -5.02 -1.68
CA ILE A 180 4.44 -6.42 -1.76
C ILE A 180 3.25 -7.39 -1.78
N TYR A 181 2.12 -7.00 -1.22
CA TYR A 181 0.89 -7.80 -1.16
C TYR A 181 0.12 -7.84 -2.48
N ALA A 182 0.31 -6.85 -3.37
CA ALA A 182 -0.26 -6.86 -4.71
C ALA A 182 0.21 -8.06 -5.55
N PHE A 183 1.39 -8.62 -5.24
CA PHE A 183 1.97 -9.77 -5.94
C PHE A 183 1.44 -11.13 -5.45
N ARG A 184 0.85 -11.22 -4.24
CA ARG A 184 0.35 -12.49 -3.71
C ARG A 184 -1.06 -12.85 -4.17
N ILE A 185 -1.82 -11.87 -4.66
CA ILE A 185 -3.22 -12.07 -5.09
C ILE A 185 -3.32 -12.45 -6.58
N SER A 186 -2.22 -12.40 -7.32
CA SER A 186 -2.16 -12.71 -8.76
C SER A 186 -1.55 -14.10 -9.08
N ARG A 187 -1.59 -15.04 -8.11
CA ARG A 187 -1.23 -16.44 -8.34
C ARG A 187 -2.42 -17.35 -8.07
#